data_39cfe5a19d8fc3fa93e3b8145297c9eb
#
_entry.id   39cfe5a19d8fc3fa93e3b8145297c9eb
#
_cell.length_a   1.000
_cell.length_b   1.000
_cell.length_c   1.000
_cell.angle_alpha   90.00
_cell.angle_beta   90.00
_cell.angle_gamma   90.00
#
_symmetry.space_group_name_H-M   'P 1'
#
loop_
_entity.id
_entity.type
_entity.pdbx_description
1 polymer ?
#
loop_
_entity_poly.entity_id
_entity_poly.type
_entity_poly.pdbx_seq_one_letter_code
_entity_poly.pdbx_strand_id
1 'polypeptide(L)'
;MERAARLLGLETRKVPLDAEFRLDATAVDLTDAAALVATVGTTSTTAVDPVPVLGDACEAAGVWLHVDAAYAGSAWVCPELRWSQAGVERADSLVVNAHKWLFTPMDCSLLWTRKPEALRAAFSLVPEYLRTSDEAENLSDYGPALGRRFRSLKLWAVLRCYGREGLQARIREAIRLAELFEGLVRAEPGWEVCAPRAFSVVCFRTSGSDDENEDLLARANATGELFISHTRLDGRYVLRLAIGNERTTEADVRRAWDVLKRS
;
A
#
# COMPACT_ATOMS: atom_id res chain seq x y z
N MET A 1 8.61 -7.23 1.46
CA MET A 1 8.57 -8.67 1.85
C MET A 1 9.90 -9.38 1.60
N GLU A 2 10.47 -9.36 0.38
CA GLU A 2 11.74 -10.05 0.03
C GLU A 2 12.89 -9.75 1.01
N ARG A 3 13.03 -8.48 1.44
CA ARG A 3 14.06 -8.10 2.43
C ARG A 3 13.86 -8.80 3.77
N ALA A 4 12.62 -8.89 4.25
CA ALA A 4 12.32 -9.57 5.52
C ALA A 4 12.56 -11.08 5.42
N ALA A 5 12.10 -11.71 4.34
CA ALA A 5 12.34 -13.13 4.10
C ALA A 5 13.86 -13.44 4.05
N ARG A 6 14.63 -12.60 3.33
CA ARG A 6 16.09 -12.74 3.27
C ARG A 6 16.76 -12.64 4.65
N LEU A 7 16.30 -11.72 5.51
CA LEU A 7 16.81 -11.58 6.89
C LEU A 7 16.51 -12.81 7.75
N LEU A 8 15.41 -13.50 7.46
CA LEU A 8 14.97 -14.70 8.16
C LEU A 8 15.50 -16.00 7.52
N GLY A 9 16.29 -15.93 6.44
CA GLY A 9 16.76 -17.10 5.71
C GLY A 9 15.63 -17.85 4.97
N LEU A 10 14.53 -17.17 4.67
CA LEU A 10 13.38 -17.75 3.95
C LEU A 10 13.49 -17.44 2.45
N GLU A 11 13.08 -18.41 1.65
CA GLU A 11 12.89 -18.21 0.22
C GLU A 11 11.59 -17.49 -0.09
N THR A 12 11.56 -16.72 -1.19
CA THR A 12 10.37 -16.06 -1.68
C THR A 12 9.97 -16.61 -3.04
N ARG A 13 8.71 -17.01 -3.16
CA ARG A 13 8.09 -17.37 -4.45
C ARG A 13 7.18 -16.22 -4.89
N LYS A 14 7.37 -15.73 -6.11
CA LYS A 14 6.49 -14.72 -6.70
C LYS A 14 5.35 -15.44 -7.39
N VAL A 15 4.14 -15.07 -7.07
CA VAL A 15 2.94 -15.54 -7.75
C VAL A 15 2.74 -14.66 -8.99
N PRO A 16 2.39 -15.23 -10.17
CA PRO A 16 2.01 -14.47 -11.35
C PRO A 16 0.87 -13.49 -11.07
N LEU A 17 0.77 -12.46 -11.90
CA LEU A 17 -0.32 -11.50 -11.86
C LEU A 17 -1.32 -11.79 -12.98
N ASP A 18 -2.58 -11.44 -12.74
CA ASP A 18 -3.61 -11.44 -13.77
C ASP A 18 -3.54 -10.16 -14.64
N ALA A 19 -4.45 -10.04 -15.61
CA ALA A 19 -4.51 -8.92 -16.53
C ALA A 19 -4.81 -7.54 -15.86
N GLU A 20 -5.26 -7.57 -14.61
CA GLU A 20 -5.52 -6.37 -13.80
C GLU A 20 -4.41 -6.10 -12.76
N PHE A 21 -3.28 -6.78 -12.90
CA PHE A 21 -2.12 -6.69 -12.00
C PHE A 21 -2.42 -7.12 -10.56
N ARG A 22 -3.42 -7.97 -10.36
CA ARG A 22 -3.71 -8.63 -9.09
C ARG A 22 -3.00 -9.98 -9.05
N LEU A 23 -2.71 -10.46 -7.86
CA LEU A 23 -2.22 -11.81 -7.66
C LEU A 23 -3.20 -12.82 -8.28
N ASP A 24 -2.71 -13.66 -9.20
CA ASP A 24 -3.51 -14.72 -9.80
C ASP A 24 -3.71 -15.86 -8.80
N ALA A 25 -4.90 -15.93 -8.21
CA ALA A 25 -5.23 -16.94 -7.22
C ALA A 25 -5.16 -18.39 -7.77
N THR A 26 -5.28 -18.57 -9.10
CA THR A 26 -5.21 -19.89 -9.72
C THR A 26 -3.78 -20.41 -9.85
N ALA A 27 -2.79 -19.50 -9.78
CA ALA A 27 -1.37 -19.82 -9.86
C ALA A 27 -0.70 -19.92 -8.48
N VAL A 28 -1.47 -19.84 -7.38
CA VAL A 28 -0.93 -19.93 -6.03
C VAL A 28 -0.55 -21.37 -5.69
N ASP A 29 0.71 -21.58 -5.39
CA ASP A 29 1.22 -22.83 -4.82
C ASP A 29 1.63 -22.61 -3.36
N LEU A 30 0.90 -23.24 -2.45
CA LEU A 30 1.13 -23.18 -0.99
C LEU A 30 1.96 -24.36 -0.46
N THR A 31 2.49 -25.22 -1.31
CA THR A 31 3.35 -26.33 -0.89
C THR A 31 4.57 -25.80 -0.17
N ASP A 32 4.82 -26.25 1.05
CA ASP A 32 5.90 -25.84 1.94
C ASP A 32 5.94 -24.31 2.23
N ALA A 33 4.84 -23.61 2.00
CA ALA A 33 4.75 -22.19 2.29
C ALA A 33 4.49 -21.95 3.78
N ALA A 34 5.31 -21.10 4.41
CA ALA A 34 5.05 -20.62 5.78
C ALA A 34 3.97 -19.52 5.81
N ALA A 35 3.94 -18.68 4.78
CA ALA A 35 2.99 -17.58 4.69
C ALA A 35 2.74 -17.19 3.24
N LEU A 36 1.52 -16.69 2.97
CA LEU A 36 1.15 -15.96 1.77
C LEU A 36 0.92 -14.49 2.14
N VAL A 37 1.39 -13.60 1.27
CA VAL A 37 1.14 -12.16 1.41
C VAL A 37 0.25 -11.70 0.28
N ALA A 38 -0.95 -11.26 0.61
CA ALA A 38 -1.88 -10.57 -0.29
C ALA A 38 -1.80 -9.06 -0.06
N THR A 39 -1.95 -8.27 -1.11
CA THR A 39 -1.84 -6.82 -1.02
C THR A 39 -3.16 -6.14 -1.38
N VAL A 40 -3.57 -5.18 -0.56
CA VAL A 40 -4.68 -4.27 -0.83
C VAL A 40 -4.12 -2.90 -1.15
N GLY A 41 -4.08 -2.57 -2.43
CA GLY A 41 -3.44 -1.36 -2.94
C GLY A 41 -1.94 -1.55 -3.18
N THR A 42 -1.58 -2.34 -4.19
CA THR A 42 -0.19 -2.63 -4.57
C THR A 42 0.59 -1.35 -4.88
N THR A 43 1.89 -1.38 -4.65
CA THR A 43 2.75 -0.19 -4.82
C THR A 43 2.73 0.33 -6.26
N SER A 44 2.71 -0.53 -7.26
CA SER A 44 2.78 -0.12 -8.66
C SER A 44 1.46 0.45 -9.16
N THR A 45 0.37 -0.32 -9.07
CA THR A 45 -0.91 -0.03 -9.73
C THR A 45 -2.06 0.25 -8.78
N THR A 46 -1.85 0.05 -7.48
CA THR A 46 -2.91 0.02 -6.45
C THR A 46 -3.94 -1.11 -6.62
N ALA A 47 -3.61 -2.16 -7.38
CA ALA A 47 -4.45 -3.34 -7.49
C ALA A 47 -4.80 -3.94 -6.13
N VAL A 48 -5.93 -4.61 -6.05
CA VAL A 48 -6.43 -5.27 -4.84
C VAL A 48 -6.49 -6.77 -5.11
N ASP A 49 -5.63 -7.51 -4.42
CA ASP A 49 -5.58 -8.96 -4.55
C ASP A 49 -6.90 -9.63 -4.09
N PRO A 50 -7.26 -10.79 -4.62
CA PRO A 50 -8.51 -11.49 -4.32
C PRO A 50 -8.46 -12.16 -2.93
N VAL A 51 -8.36 -11.34 -1.86
CA VAL A 51 -8.19 -11.78 -0.46
C VAL A 51 -9.18 -12.87 -0.03
N PRO A 52 -10.48 -12.84 -0.40
CA PRO A 52 -11.40 -13.89 -0.02
C PRO A 52 -10.96 -15.29 -0.49
N VAL A 53 -10.59 -15.41 -1.76
CA VAL A 53 -10.16 -16.69 -2.37
C VAL A 53 -8.82 -17.15 -1.78
N LEU A 54 -7.89 -16.23 -1.59
CA LEU A 54 -6.60 -16.50 -0.98
C LEU A 54 -6.75 -16.93 0.49
N GLY A 55 -7.72 -16.35 1.19
CA GLY A 55 -8.06 -16.73 2.56
C GLY A 55 -8.56 -18.17 2.66
N ASP A 56 -9.47 -18.58 1.77
CA ASP A 56 -9.95 -19.96 1.71
C ASP A 56 -8.79 -20.94 1.44
N ALA A 57 -7.91 -20.61 0.50
CA ALA A 57 -6.76 -21.45 0.17
C ALA A 57 -5.77 -21.57 1.34
N CYS A 58 -5.44 -20.46 2.01
CA CYS A 58 -4.53 -20.43 3.16
C CYS A 58 -5.11 -21.22 4.34
N GLU A 59 -6.39 -21.06 4.63
CA GLU A 59 -7.07 -21.77 5.71
C GLU A 59 -7.04 -23.29 5.45
N ALA A 60 -7.37 -23.72 4.23
CA ALA A 60 -7.34 -25.14 3.84
C ALA A 60 -5.93 -25.75 3.93
N ALA A 61 -4.89 -24.98 3.61
CA ALA A 61 -3.49 -25.41 3.63
C ALA A 61 -2.80 -25.24 4.99
N GLY A 62 -3.42 -24.55 5.96
CA GLY A 62 -2.79 -24.20 7.23
C GLY A 62 -1.66 -23.20 7.11
N VAL A 63 -1.66 -22.36 6.07
CA VAL A 63 -0.64 -21.35 5.74
C VAL A 63 -1.06 -20.00 6.32
N TRP A 64 -0.11 -19.25 6.89
CA TRP A 64 -0.38 -17.91 7.43
C TRP A 64 -0.74 -16.94 6.31
N LEU A 65 -1.90 -16.28 6.38
CA LEU A 65 -2.25 -15.19 5.48
C LEU A 65 -1.91 -13.85 6.12
N HIS A 66 -1.00 -13.10 5.50
CA HIS A 66 -0.75 -11.69 5.82
C HIS A 66 -1.37 -10.79 4.75
N VAL A 67 -2.16 -9.80 5.16
CA VAL A 67 -2.69 -8.78 4.25
C VAL A 67 -1.89 -7.49 4.42
N ASP A 68 -1.17 -7.11 3.35
CA ASP A 68 -0.50 -5.82 3.25
C ASP A 68 -1.47 -4.77 2.68
N ALA A 69 -2.17 -4.08 3.56
CA ALA A 69 -3.01 -2.93 3.23
C ALA A 69 -2.33 -1.60 3.61
N ALA A 70 -0.99 -1.58 3.57
CA ALA A 70 -0.19 -0.46 4.03
C ALA A 70 -0.60 0.88 3.43
N TYR A 71 -1.05 0.89 2.17
CA TYR A 71 -1.57 2.08 1.49
C TYR A 71 -3.09 2.17 1.60
N ALA A 72 -3.80 1.22 1.00
CA ALA A 72 -5.24 1.34 0.78
C ALA A 72 -6.09 1.01 2.02
N GLY A 73 -5.54 0.39 3.06
CA GLY A 73 -6.25 0.22 4.33
C GLY A 73 -6.73 1.53 4.95
N SER A 74 -6.04 2.64 4.66
CA SER A 74 -6.48 3.98 5.05
C SER A 74 -7.80 4.41 4.39
N ALA A 75 -8.10 3.89 3.20
CA ALA A 75 -9.31 4.22 2.45
C ALA A 75 -10.59 3.65 3.09
N TRP A 76 -10.47 2.64 3.95
CA TRP A 76 -11.62 2.01 4.62
C TRP A 76 -12.37 2.92 5.60
N VAL A 77 -11.82 4.08 5.93
CA VAL A 77 -12.56 5.14 6.63
C VAL A 77 -13.74 5.63 5.79
N CYS A 78 -13.67 5.52 4.45
CA CYS A 78 -14.74 5.80 3.49
C CYS A 78 -15.60 4.55 3.27
N PRO A 79 -16.91 4.57 3.60
CA PRO A 79 -17.77 3.38 3.47
C PRO A 79 -17.79 2.79 2.06
N GLU A 80 -17.81 3.63 1.04
CA GLU A 80 -17.85 3.26 -0.37
C GLU A 80 -16.56 2.56 -0.88
N LEU A 81 -15.46 2.67 -0.13
CA LEU A 81 -14.19 2.02 -0.48
C LEU A 81 -13.96 0.70 0.27
N ARG A 82 -14.89 0.30 1.12
CA ARG A 82 -14.79 -0.94 1.91
C ARG A 82 -14.95 -2.21 1.09
N TRP A 83 -15.31 -2.10 -0.19
CA TRP A 83 -15.24 -3.24 -1.10
C TRP A 83 -13.83 -3.87 -1.13
N SER A 84 -12.80 -3.05 -0.99
CA SER A 84 -11.40 -3.51 -0.93
C SER A 84 -11.00 -4.15 0.39
N GLN A 85 -11.90 -4.18 1.36
CA GLN A 85 -11.72 -4.84 2.67
C GLN A 85 -12.23 -6.29 2.65
N ALA A 86 -12.90 -6.71 1.59
CA ALA A 86 -13.49 -8.04 1.51
C ALA A 86 -12.45 -9.13 1.78
N GLY A 87 -12.76 -10.07 2.67
CA GLY A 87 -11.90 -11.20 3.03
C GLY A 87 -10.78 -10.89 4.04
N VAL A 88 -10.59 -9.63 4.42
CA VAL A 88 -9.54 -9.24 5.39
C VAL A 88 -9.76 -9.90 6.77
N GLU A 89 -10.99 -10.22 7.12
CA GLU A 89 -11.33 -10.95 8.34
C GLU A 89 -10.75 -12.37 8.37
N ARG A 90 -10.31 -12.92 7.25
CA ARG A 90 -9.64 -14.23 7.15
C ARG A 90 -8.14 -14.15 7.42
N ALA A 91 -7.55 -12.95 7.35
CA ALA A 91 -6.12 -12.77 7.53
C ALA A 91 -5.68 -13.11 8.97
N ASP A 92 -4.56 -13.81 9.11
CA ASP A 92 -3.90 -14.01 10.39
C ASP A 92 -3.25 -12.71 10.89
N SER A 93 -2.79 -11.88 9.97
CA SER A 93 -2.28 -10.54 10.28
C SER A 93 -2.54 -9.55 9.16
N LEU A 94 -2.66 -8.28 9.55
CA LEU A 94 -2.97 -7.15 8.68
C LEU A 94 -2.08 -5.96 9.03
N VAL A 95 -1.52 -5.29 8.04
CA VAL A 95 -0.81 -4.02 8.23
C VAL A 95 -1.47 -2.86 7.50
N VAL A 96 -1.57 -1.71 8.18
CA VAL A 96 -1.94 -0.42 7.58
C VAL A 96 -0.91 0.62 7.99
N ASN A 97 -0.37 1.38 7.04
CA ASN A 97 0.59 2.44 7.32
C ASN A 97 -0.11 3.80 7.40
N ALA A 98 -0.43 4.21 8.63
CA ALA A 98 -1.07 5.50 8.87
C ALA A 98 -0.22 6.69 8.34
N HIS A 99 1.11 6.52 8.26
CA HIS A 99 2.01 7.51 7.68
C HIS A 99 1.97 7.60 6.15
N LYS A 100 1.17 6.77 5.46
CA LYS A 100 0.90 6.91 4.02
C LYS A 100 -0.36 7.77 3.82
N TRP A 101 -1.52 7.18 3.84
CA TRP A 101 -2.74 7.86 3.40
C TRP A 101 -3.74 8.19 4.53
N LEU A 102 -3.31 8.03 5.81
CA LEU A 102 -3.97 8.65 6.97
C LEU A 102 -3.22 9.90 7.46
N PHE A 103 -2.36 10.47 6.62
CA PHE A 103 -1.70 11.77 6.82
C PHE A 103 -0.91 11.88 8.15
N THR A 104 -0.59 10.76 8.77
CA THR A 104 0.19 10.74 10.00
C THR A 104 1.68 10.93 9.67
N PRO A 105 2.42 11.81 10.36
CA PRO A 105 3.85 11.97 10.12
C PRO A 105 4.60 10.63 10.23
N MET A 106 5.57 10.41 9.37
CA MET A 106 6.39 9.19 9.36
C MET A 106 7.15 9.05 10.70
N ASP A 107 7.26 7.89 11.28
CA ASP A 107 6.70 6.61 10.87
C ASP A 107 5.52 6.22 11.78
N CYS A 108 4.49 5.60 11.23
CA CYS A 108 3.38 5.04 12.00
C CYS A 108 2.74 3.90 11.20
N SER A 109 3.07 2.66 11.57
CA SER A 109 2.44 1.45 11.04
C SER A 109 1.56 0.82 12.11
N LEU A 110 0.41 0.34 11.69
CA LEU A 110 -0.56 -0.36 12.53
C LEU A 110 -0.55 -1.83 12.11
N LEU A 111 -0.37 -2.72 13.05
CA LEU A 111 -0.43 -4.16 12.83
C LEU A 111 -1.57 -4.74 13.68
N TRP A 112 -2.41 -5.51 13.05
CA TRP A 112 -3.40 -6.36 13.71
C TRP A 112 -3.05 -7.82 13.48
N THR A 113 -3.31 -8.65 14.46
CA THR A 113 -3.22 -10.10 14.32
C THR A 113 -4.36 -10.78 15.08
N ARG A 114 -4.83 -11.89 14.53
CA ARG A 114 -5.78 -12.79 15.20
C ARG A 114 -5.08 -13.75 16.15
N LYS A 115 -3.74 -13.83 16.09
CA LYS A 115 -2.91 -14.77 16.86
C LYS A 115 -1.82 -14.00 17.63
N PRO A 116 -2.18 -13.17 18.63
CA PRO A 116 -1.21 -12.38 19.38
C PRO A 116 -0.19 -13.25 20.11
N GLU A 117 -0.58 -14.45 20.53
CA GLU A 117 0.30 -15.42 21.16
C GLU A 117 1.46 -15.87 20.26
N ALA A 118 1.25 -15.91 18.95
CA ALA A 118 2.32 -16.22 17.99
C ALA A 118 3.40 -15.13 17.97
N LEU A 119 3.00 -13.85 18.07
CA LEU A 119 3.95 -12.74 18.19
C LEU A 119 4.72 -12.83 19.51
N ARG A 120 4.03 -13.09 20.62
CA ARG A 120 4.68 -13.26 21.93
C ARG A 120 5.66 -14.43 21.91
N ALA A 121 5.27 -15.55 21.35
CA ALA A 121 6.16 -16.71 21.23
C ALA A 121 7.41 -16.41 20.39
N ALA A 122 7.28 -15.56 19.37
CA ALA A 122 8.40 -15.21 18.49
C ALA A 122 9.33 -14.13 19.08
N PHE A 123 8.80 -13.19 19.88
CA PHE A 123 9.55 -12.00 20.32
C PHE A 123 9.79 -11.89 21.81
N SER A 124 9.07 -12.63 22.67
CA SER A 124 9.28 -12.58 24.10
C SER A 124 10.60 -13.25 24.49
N LEU A 125 11.58 -12.42 24.74
CA LEU A 125 12.87 -12.78 25.31
C LEU A 125 13.03 -12.00 26.62
N VAL A 126 12.23 -12.37 27.64
CA VAL A 126 12.20 -11.61 28.92
C VAL A 126 13.35 -12.07 29.83
N PRO A 127 14.46 -11.32 29.93
CA PRO A 127 15.45 -11.52 30.98
C PRO A 127 14.79 -11.40 32.34
N GLU A 128 15.30 -12.14 33.34
CA GLU A 128 14.72 -12.23 34.70
C GLU A 128 14.46 -10.84 35.32
N TYR A 129 15.34 -9.88 35.12
CA TYR A 129 15.23 -8.53 35.68
C TYR A 129 14.11 -7.68 35.07
N LEU A 130 13.53 -8.10 33.92
CA LEU A 130 12.40 -7.41 33.24
C LEU A 130 11.06 -8.10 33.54
N ARG A 131 11.05 -9.21 34.29
CA ARG A 131 9.80 -9.85 34.70
C ARG A 131 9.11 -8.98 35.73
N THR A 132 8.13 -8.21 35.24
CA THR A 132 7.14 -7.53 36.09
C THR A 132 6.04 -8.50 36.48
N SER A 133 5.24 -8.16 37.53
CA SER A 133 4.12 -8.99 37.99
C SER A 133 3.22 -9.40 36.78
N ASP A 134 2.67 -10.62 36.85
CA ASP A 134 1.88 -11.27 35.75
C ASP A 134 0.67 -10.49 35.24
N GLU A 135 0.34 -9.32 35.77
CA GLU A 135 -0.81 -8.50 35.42
C GLU A 135 -0.50 -7.42 34.38
N ALA A 136 0.77 -7.14 34.08
CA ALA A 136 1.14 -6.07 33.13
C ALA A 136 1.44 -6.62 31.73
N GLU A 137 0.64 -6.22 30.74
CA GLU A 137 0.92 -6.54 29.34
C GLU A 137 2.17 -5.78 28.87
N ASN A 138 3.23 -6.51 28.55
CA ASN A 138 4.48 -5.92 28.08
C ASN A 138 4.48 -5.80 26.57
N LEU A 139 4.34 -4.58 26.06
CA LEU A 139 4.27 -4.32 24.62
C LEU A 139 5.56 -4.65 23.84
N SER A 140 6.71 -4.80 24.51
CA SER A 140 7.95 -5.25 23.88
C SER A 140 7.89 -6.71 23.41
N ASP A 141 6.98 -7.53 23.99
CA ASP A 141 6.81 -8.92 23.60
C ASP A 141 6.15 -9.12 22.24
N TYR A 142 5.64 -8.05 21.62
CA TYR A 142 4.95 -8.09 20.33
C TYR A 142 5.81 -7.61 19.15
N GLY A 143 7.12 -7.51 19.33
CA GLY A 143 7.98 -7.10 18.23
C GLY A 143 9.47 -7.05 18.61
N PRO A 144 10.36 -6.83 17.62
CA PRO A 144 11.81 -6.96 17.83
C PRO A 144 12.44 -5.83 18.65
N ALA A 145 11.74 -4.72 18.88
CA ALA A 145 12.29 -3.56 19.56
C ALA A 145 11.82 -3.46 21.00
N LEU A 146 12.77 -3.48 21.95
CA LEU A 146 12.49 -3.31 23.38
C LEU A 146 11.88 -1.93 23.67
N GLY A 147 12.51 -0.87 23.19
CA GLY A 147 12.03 0.50 23.35
C GLY A 147 11.38 1.02 22.09
N ARG A 148 10.25 1.74 22.21
CA ARG A 148 9.50 2.29 21.08
C ARG A 148 9.14 3.74 21.31
N ARG A 149 9.13 4.54 20.25
CA ARG A 149 8.52 5.86 20.26
C ARG A 149 7.01 5.74 20.48
N PHE A 150 6.41 6.70 21.14
CA PHE A 150 4.95 6.80 21.33
C PHE A 150 4.26 7.25 20.04
N ARG A 151 4.23 6.36 19.03
CA ARG A 151 3.71 6.66 17.70
C ARG A 151 2.20 6.87 17.67
N SER A 152 1.46 6.26 18.58
CA SER A 152 0.01 6.40 18.69
C SER A 152 -0.43 7.83 19.02
N LEU A 153 0.41 8.63 19.71
CA LEU A 153 0.08 10.02 20.02
C LEU A 153 -0.12 10.87 18.74
N LYS A 154 0.77 10.74 17.76
CA LYS A 154 0.63 11.48 16.51
C LYS A 154 -0.55 11.00 15.65
N LEU A 155 -0.85 9.70 15.67
CA LEU A 155 -2.07 9.17 15.03
C LEU A 155 -3.32 9.73 15.73
N TRP A 156 -3.34 9.69 17.06
CA TRP A 156 -4.44 10.27 17.85
C TRP A 156 -4.64 11.76 17.52
N ALA A 157 -3.56 12.54 17.44
CA ALA A 157 -3.63 13.96 17.10
C ALA A 157 -4.23 14.18 15.71
N VAL A 158 -3.83 13.40 14.70
CA VAL A 158 -4.40 13.45 13.35
C VAL A 158 -5.89 13.10 13.36
N LEU A 159 -6.28 12.02 14.05
CA LEU A 159 -7.68 11.61 14.17
C LEU A 159 -8.53 12.66 14.89
N ARG A 160 -7.97 13.32 15.91
CA ARG A 160 -8.66 14.41 16.63
C ARG A 160 -8.76 15.69 15.80
N CYS A 161 -7.72 16.01 15.03
CA CYS A 161 -7.68 17.21 14.19
C CYS A 161 -8.66 17.14 13.03
N TYR A 162 -8.67 16.03 12.28
CA TYR A 162 -9.49 15.91 11.08
C TYR A 162 -10.85 15.27 11.33
N GLY A 163 -10.97 14.43 12.34
CA GLY A 163 -12.14 13.59 12.54
C GLY A 163 -12.38 12.63 11.39
N ARG A 164 -13.44 11.86 11.48
CA ARG A 164 -13.82 10.90 10.42
C ARG A 164 -14.13 11.61 9.10
N GLU A 165 -14.97 12.62 9.15
CA GLU A 165 -15.43 13.34 7.96
C GLU A 165 -14.29 14.06 7.25
N GLY A 166 -13.39 14.68 8.00
CA GLY A 166 -12.23 15.36 7.44
C GLY A 166 -11.25 14.41 6.76
N LEU A 167 -11.06 13.20 7.29
CA LEU A 167 -10.24 12.16 6.65
C LEU A 167 -10.92 11.62 5.39
N GLN A 168 -12.22 11.35 5.45
CA GLN A 168 -13.01 10.92 4.29
C GLN A 168 -12.96 11.95 3.16
N ALA A 169 -13.14 13.23 3.47
CA ALA A 169 -13.08 14.30 2.48
C ALA A 169 -11.73 14.34 1.75
N ARG A 170 -10.61 14.21 2.48
CA ARG A 170 -9.26 14.21 1.90
C ARG A 170 -8.98 13.00 1.01
N ILE A 171 -9.43 11.82 1.44
CA ILE A 171 -9.26 10.60 0.64
C ILE A 171 -10.11 10.67 -0.63
N ARG A 172 -11.36 11.11 -0.53
CA ARG A 172 -12.24 11.31 -1.69
C ARG A 172 -11.68 12.32 -2.66
N GLU A 173 -11.13 13.43 -2.16
CA GLU A 173 -10.51 14.45 -3.01
C GLU A 173 -9.28 13.91 -3.74
N ALA A 174 -8.41 13.14 -3.08
CA ALA A 174 -7.27 12.52 -3.73
C ALA A 174 -7.70 11.56 -4.86
N ILE A 175 -8.78 10.82 -4.67
CA ILE A 175 -9.35 9.93 -5.70
C ILE A 175 -9.94 10.74 -6.84
N ARG A 176 -10.73 11.79 -6.55
CA ARG A 176 -11.31 12.69 -7.55
C ARG A 176 -10.22 13.35 -8.42
N LEU A 177 -9.14 13.77 -7.80
CA LEU A 177 -7.99 14.38 -8.50
C LEU A 177 -7.28 13.35 -9.39
N ALA A 178 -7.15 12.11 -8.94
CA ALA A 178 -6.60 11.04 -9.76
C ALA A 178 -7.51 10.69 -10.95
N GLU A 179 -8.82 10.72 -10.75
CA GLU A 179 -9.81 10.54 -11.82
C GLU A 179 -9.74 11.66 -12.86
N LEU A 180 -9.61 12.91 -12.40
CA LEU A 180 -9.38 14.05 -13.27
C LEU A 180 -8.12 13.85 -14.14
N PHE A 181 -6.99 13.46 -13.50
CA PHE A 181 -5.74 13.23 -14.22
C PHE A 181 -5.86 12.08 -15.23
N GLU A 182 -6.47 10.97 -14.82
CA GLU A 182 -6.76 9.84 -15.72
C GLU A 182 -7.57 10.29 -16.94
N GLY A 183 -8.59 11.13 -16.73
CA GLY A 183 -9.38 11.71 -17.81
C GLY A 183 -8.55 12.56 -18.78
N LEU A 184 -7.61 13.36 -18.27
CA LEU A 184 -6.69 14.15 -19.10
C LEU A 184 -5.78 13.25 -19.95
N VAL A 185 -5.22 12.19 -19.34
CA VAL A 185 -4.39 11.22 -20.07
C VAL A 185 -5.18 10.53 -21.19
N ARG A 186 -6.40 10.06 -20.88
CA ARG A 186 -7.24 9.35 -21.86
C ARG A 186 -7.73 10.23 -23.02
N ALA A 187 -7.85 11.53 -22.79
CA ALA A 187 -8.31 12.49 -23.80
C ALA A 187 -7.19 12.93 -24.76
N GLU A 188 -5.92 12.70 -24.42
CA GLU A 188 -4.79 13.18 -25.20
C GLU A 188 -4.28 12.10 -26.16
N PRO A 189 -4.27 12.33 -27.48
CA PRO A 189 -3.70 11.39 -28.44
C PRO A 189 -2.22 11.09 -28.16
N GLY A 190 -1.84 9.82 -28.29
CA GLY A 190 -0.47 9.38 -28.05
C GLY A 190 -0.13 9.13 -26.56
N TRP A 191 -1.13 9.21 -25.69
CA TRP A 191 -0.99 8.85 -24.28
C TRP A 191 -1.93 7.69 -23.94
N GLU A 192 -1.54 6.85 -23.00
CA GLU A 192 -2.34 5.72 -22.53
C GLU A 192 -2.29 5.54 -21.01
N VAL A 193 -3.38 5.08 -20.44
CA VAL A 193 -3.45 4.59 -19.07
C VAL A 193 -3.12 3.10 -19.09
N CYS A 194 -2.11 2.70 -18.32
CA CYS A 194 -1.49 1.37 -18.39
C CYS A 194 -2.04 0.34 -17.39
N ALA A 195 -2.85 0.76 -16.44
CA ALA A 195 -3.45 -0.13 -15.45
C ALA A 195 -4.80 0.43 -14.96
N PRO A 196 -5.74 -0.43 -14.53
CA PRO A 196 -6.95 0.01 -13.87
C PRO A 196 -6.63 0.86 -12.64
N ARG A 197 -7.31 1.99 -12.47
CA ARG A 197 -7.16 2.85 -11.31
C ARG A 197 -8.14 2.43 -10.21
N ALA A 198 -7.62 1.92 -9.09
CA ALA A 198 -8.47 1.57 -7.95
C ALA A 198 -8.60 2.71 -6.91
N PHE A 199 -7.54 3.51 -6.74
CA PHE A 199 -7.47 4.59 -5.74
C PHE A 199 -6.88 5.87 -6.34
N SER A 200 -5.90 6.50 -5.68
CA SER A 200 -5.35 7.80 -6.10
C SER A 200 -4.01 7.72 -6.82
N VAL A 201 -3.74 6.61 -7.51
CA VAL A 201 -2.55 6.43 -8.35
C VAL A 201 -2.95 6.17 -9.78
N VAL A 202 -2.34 6.88 -10.73
CA VAL A 202 -2.53 6.67 -12.16
C VAL A 202 -1.21 6.20 -12.76
N CYS A 203 -1.25 5.05 -13.44
CA CYS A 203 -0.16 4.51 -14.23
C CYS A 203 -0.40 4.86 -15.70
N PHE A 204 0.54 5.57 -16.32
CA PHE A 204 0.35 6.11 -17.67
C PHE A 204 1.68 6.19 -18.41
N ARG A 205 1.63 6.34 -19.72
CA ARG A 205 2.81 6.57 -20.56
C ARG A 205 2.41 7.22 -21.89
N THR A 206 3.40 7.68 -22.63
CA THR A 206 3.23 8.00 -24.04
C THR A 206 3.32 6.73 -24.90
N SER A 207 2.89 6.80 -26.15
CA SER A 207 3.06 5.73 -27.15
C SER A 207 4.53 5.54 -27.59
N GLY A 208 5.44 6.38 -27.12
CA GLY A 208 6.86 6.31 -27.41
C GLY A 208 7.55 5.10 -26.76
N SER A 209 8.85 4.95 -27.03
CA SER A 209 9.70 3.91 -26.46
C SER A 209 9.83 4.04 -24.93
N ASP A 210 10.43 3.03 -24.30
CA ASP A 210 10.75 3.09 -22.87
C ASP A 210 11.75 4.21 -22.56
N ASP A 211 12.76 4.39 -23.40
CA ASP A 211 13.78 5.44 -23.23
C ASP A 211 13.14 6.84 -23.33
N GLU A 212 12.23 7.06 -24.30
CA GLU A 212 11.51 8.33 -24.42
C GLU A 212 10.64 8.63 -23.19
N ASN A 213 10.01 7.62 -22.60
CA ASN A 213 9.23 7.78 -21.37
C ASN A 213 10.13 8.01 -20.14
N GLU A 214 11.33 7.40 -20.09
CA GLU A 214 12.32 7.66 -19.04
C GLU A 214 12.86 9.09 -19.13
N ASP A 215 13.18 9.54 -20.34
CA ASP A 215 13.60 10.92 -20.60
C ASP A 215 12.51 11.93 -20.26
N LEU A 216 11.25 11.63 -20.61
CA LEU A 216 10.10 12.46 -20.23
C LEU A 216 9.99 12.60 -18.71
N LEU A 217 10.11 11.51 -17.97
CA LEU A 217 10.11 11.55 -16.52
C LEU A 217 11.22 12.44 -15.97
N ALA A 218 12.44 12.28 -16.51
CA ALA A 218 13.60 13.03 -16.09
C ALA A 218 13.42 14.54 -16.33
N ARG A 219 12.96 14.92 -17.53
CA ARG A 219 12.70 16.34 -17.88
C ARG A 219 11.59 16.94 -17.02
N ALA A 220 10.47 16.22 -16.86
CA ALA A 220 9.34 16.70 -16.06
C ALA A 220 9.74 16.94 -14.61
N ASN A 221 10.45 15.98 -13.98
CA ASN A 221 10.93 16.13 -12.61
C ASN A 221 12.01 17.22 -12.46
N ALA A 222 12.85 17.43 -13.48
CA ALA A 222 13.88 18.48 -13.48
C ALA A 222 13.30 19.89 -13.44
N THR A 223 12.04 20.09 -13.85
CA THR A 223 11.36 21.41 -13.74
C THR A 223 11.21 21.86 -12.28
N GLY A 224 11.17 20.93 -11.32
CA GLY A 224 10.85 21.21 -9.92
C GLY A 224 9.38 21.58 -9.65
N GLU A 225 8.52 21.60 -10.70
CA GLU A 225 7.10 21.91 -10.57
C GLU A 225 6.26 20.70 -10.14
N LEU A 226 6.75 19.49 -10.43
CA LEU A 226 6.14 18.23 -10.01
C LEU A 226 7.22 17.22 -9.66
N PHE A 227 6.82 16.17 -8.96
CA PHE A 227 7.62 14.98 -8.76
C PHE A 227 6.74 13.74 -8.94
N ILE A 228 7.03 12.97 -9.99
CA ILE A 228 6.37 11.70 -10.27
C ILE A 228 7.41 10.57 -10.30
N SER A 229 6.95 9.36 -10.15
CA SER A 229 7.79 8.16 -10.15
C SER A 229 7.50 7.28 -11.38
N HIS A 230 8.20 6.17 -11.49
CA HIS A 230 7.95 5.16 -12.49
C HIS A 230 7.78 3.77 -11.88
N THR A 231 7.32 2.85 -12.69
CA THR A 231 7.33 1.41 -12.45
C THR A 231 7.50 0.69 -13.78
N ARG A 232 7.62 -0.64 -13.74
CA ARG A 232 7.52 -1.48 -14.94
C ARG A 232 6.28 -2.35 -14.85
N LEU A 233 5.46 -2.32 -15.89
CA LEU A 233 4.29 -3.18 -16.04
C LEU A 233 4.47 -3.98 -17.34
N ASP A 234 4.46 -5.30 -17.24
CA ASP A 234 4.72 -6.22 -18.36
C ASP A 234 6.01 -5.88 -19.14
N GLY A 235 7.05 -5.51 -18.39
CA GLY A 235 8.34 -5.13 -18.93
C GLY A 235 8.43 -3.69 -19.44
N ARG A 236 7.32 -2.99 -19.68
CA ARG A 236 7.25 -1.62 -20.20
C ARG A 236 7.50 -0.58 -19.11
N TYR A 237 8.24 0.47 -19.44
CA TYR A 237 8.44 1.62 -18.57
C TYR A 237 7.16 2.46 -18.47
N VAL A 238 6.64 2.68 -17.29
CA VAL A 238 5.36 3.35 -17.03
C VAL A 238 5.55 4.44 -15.99
N LEU A 239 5.09 5.64 -16.30
CA LEU A 239 5.06 6.77 -15.37
C LEU A 239 3.93 6.57 -14.36
N ARG A 240 4.12 7.13 -13.18
CA ARG A 240 3.22 6.91 -12.06
C ARG A 240 2.98 8.21 -11.29
N LEU A 241 1.78 8.76 -11.40
CA LEU A 241 1.31 9.87 -10.57
C LEU A 241 0.57 9.32 -9.36
N ALA A 242 1.05 9.64 -8.15
CA ALA A 242 0.42 9.25 -6.89
C ALA A 242 -0.02 10.51 -6.12
N ILE A 243 -1.32 10.66 -5.91
CA ILE A 243 -1.89 11.79 -5.18
C ILE A 243 -2.12 11.37 -3.72
N GLY A 244 -1.19 11.76 -2.85
CA GLY A 244 -1.23 11.43 -1.42
C GLY A 244 -1.00 12.64 -0.51
N ASN A 245 -0.68 13.80 -1.08
CA ASN A 245 -0.52 15.04 -0.31
C ASN A 245 -1.89 15.73 -0.15
N GLU A 246 -2.27 16.02 1.10
CA GLU A 246 -3.54 16.66 1.44
C GLU A 246 -3.71 18.10 0.89
N ARG A 247 -2.61 18.71 0.42
CA ARG A 247 -2.61 20.07 -0.13
C ARG A 247 -2.69 20.10 -1.65
N THR A 248 -2.65 18.93 -2.30
CA THR A 248 -2.78 18.87 -3.76
C THR A 248 -4.15 19.36 -4.19
N THR A 249 -4.18 20.29 -5.11
CA THR A 249 -5.38 20.91 -5.68
C THR A 249 -5.58 20.49 -7.13
N GLU A 250 -6.76 20.78 -7.68
CA GLU A 250 -7.03 20.60 -9.12
C GLU A 250 -6.09 21.42 -9.99
N ALA A 251 -5.74 22.64 -9.55
CA ALA A 251 -4.79 23.48 -10.27
C ALA A 251 -3.39 22.83 -10.35
N ASP A 252 -2.96 22.14 -9.28
CA ASP A 252 -1.68 21.42 -9.28
C ASP A 252 -1.71 20.24 -10.23
N VAL A 253 -2.81 19.49 -10.28
CA VAL A 253 -2.97 18.36 -11.22
C VAL A 253 -2.96 18.82 -12.68
N ARG A 254 -3.66 19.91 -12.99
CA ARG A 254 -3.66 20.51 -14.34
C ARG A 254 -2.28 21.04 -14.71
N ARG A 255 -1.60 21.71 -13.79
CA ARG A 255 -0.22 22.15 -13.98
C ARG A 255 0.72 20.98 -14.23
N ALA A 256 0.61 19.89 -13.46
CA ALA A 256 1.41 18.69 -13.66
C ALA A 256 1.19 18.12 -15.08
N TRP A 257 -0.06 18.11 -15.56
CA TRP A 257 -0.38 17.69 -16.90
C TRP A 257 0.25 18.60 -17.97
N ASP A 258 0.17 19.91 -17.78
CA ASP A 258 0.78 20.89 -18.70
C ASP A 258 2.31 20.76 -18.74
N VAL A 259 2.95 20.49 -17.60
CA VAL A 259 4.39 20.19 -17.54
C VAL A 259 4.72 18.95 -18.36
N LEU A 260 3.98 17.86 -18.16
CA LEU A 260 4.20 16.61 -18.90
C LEU A 260 4.08 16.79 -20.41
N LYS A 261 3.10 17.59 -20.90
CA LYS A 261 2.91 17.82 -22.33
C LYS A 261 4.00 18.68 -22.99
N ARG A 262 4.65 19.55 -22.22
CA ARG A 262 5.74 20.42 -22.73
C ARG A 262 7.14 19.83 -22.52
N SER A 263 7.26 18.77 -21.73
CA SER A 263 8.53 18.10 -21.46
C SER A 263 8.82 17.02 -22.50
#